data_900c6702622d06f1f9df86f97a1df9cd
#
_entry.id   900c6702622d06f1f9df86f97a1df9cd
#
_cell.length_a   1.000
_cell.length_b   1.000
_cell.length_c   1.000
_cell.angle_alpha   90.00
_cell.angle_beta   90.00
_cell.angle_gamma   90.00
#
_symmetry.space_group_name_H-M   'P 1'
#
loop_
_entity.id
_entity.type
_entity.pdbx_description
1 polymer ?
#
loop_
_entity_poly.entity_id
_entity_poly.type
_entity_poly.pdbx_seq_one_letter_code
_entity_poly.pdbx_strand_id
1 'polypeptide(L)'
;MNHAFSFMLAAALLAPATTLAQDTTTSAQVKRGEYLVTTGLCHDCHTPLIQGPDGPAPDMKRALSGHPQEIVVKAPAIVPEPWTGAMSPTLTTWSGPWGVSFTANLTPDPETGVLRDFTEQQFIQTMRTGRHQGQGRRILPPMPWPWIGKMTDDDLKAVFAYLRQIPAVKNKVPDPIPPK
;
A
#
# COMPACT_ATOMS: atom_id res chain seq x y z
N MET A 1 53.10 -51.67 -34.25
CA MET A 1 52.87 -50.19 -34.44
C MET A 1 51.41 -49.96 -34.23
N ASN A 2 51.06 -49.57 -33.00
CA ASN A 2 49.67 -49.29 -32.57
C ASN A 2 49.48 -47.77 -32.36
N HIS A 3 48.64 -47.17 -33.19
CA HIS A 3 48.24 -45.76 -33.04
C HIS A 3 46.97 -45.72 -32.21
N ALA A 4 47.05 -45.20 -30.95
CA ALA A 4 45.89 -44.89 -30.14
C ALA A 4 45.40 -43.44 -30.47
N PHE A 5 44.16 -43.34 -30.96
CA PHE A 5 43.47 -42.07 -31.16
C PHE A 5 42.77 -41.71 -29.85
N SER A 6 43.23 -40.62 -29.19
CA SER A 6 42.52 -40.01 -28.08
C SER A 6 41.43 -39.05 -28.56
N PHE A 7 40.18 -39.37 -28.29
CA PHE A 7 39.06 -38.44 -28.47
C PHE A 7 38.96 -37.56 -27.23
N MET A 8 39.23 -36.27 -27.38
CA MET A 8 38.89 -35.25 -26.37
C MET A 8 37.41 -34.83 -26.52
N LEU A 9 36.62 -35.14 -25.51
CA LEU A 9 35.23 -34.71 -25.40
C LEU A 9 35.20 -33.32 -24.81
N ALA A 10 34.87 -32.30 -25.61
CA ALA A 10 34.66 -30.95 -25.12
C ALA A 10 33.25 -30.82 -24.52
N ALA A 11 33.13 -30.73 -23.18
CA ALA A 11 31.88 -30.43 -22.51
C ALA A 11 31.61 -28.93 -22.57
N ALA A 12 30.64 -28.51 -23.36
CA ALA A 12 30.14 -27.15 -23.41
C ALA A 12 29.27 -26.92 -22.17
N LEU A 13 29.74 -26.05 -21.25
CA LEU A 13 28.95 -25.54 -20.12
C LEU A 13 27.91 -24.53 -20.62
N LEU A 14 26.65 -24.96 -20.73
CA LEU A 14 25.52 -24.06 -20.89
C LEU A 14 25.21 -23.42 -19.52
N ALA A 15 25.58 -22.13 -19.34
CA ALA A 15 25.18 -21.35 -18.20
C ALA A 15 23.69 -20.98 -18.29
N PRO A 16 22.90 -21.06 -17.20
CA PRO A 16 21.47 -20.76 -17.25
C PRO A 16 21.22 -19.24 -17.41
N ALA A 17 20.57 -18.85 -18.50
CA ALA A 17 20.18 -17.47 -18.81
C ALA A 17 18.90 -17.00 -18.07
N THR A 18 18.51 -17.68 -16.97
CA THR A 18 17.21 -17.47 -16.29
C THR A 18 17.18 -16.35 -15.26
N THR A 19 18.33 -15.87 -14.75
CA THR A 19 18.38 -14.90 -13.65
C THR A 19 18.02 -13.46 -14.08
N LEU A 20 18.36 -13.03 -15.29
CA LEU A 20 18.15 -11.65 -15.74
C LEU A 20 16.69 -11.34 -16.10
N ALA A 21 15.90 -12.31 -16.53
CA ALA A 21 14.50 -12.10 -16.91
C ALA A 21 13.59 -11.89 -15.67
N GLN A 22 13.90 -12.56 -14.57
CA GLN A 22 13.10 -12.47 -13.33
C GLN A 22 13.31 -11.12 -12.63
N ASP A 23 14.52 -10.61 -12.56
CA ASP A 23 14.83 -9.31 -11.97
C ASP A 23 14.22 -8.14 -12.76
N THR A 24 14.23 -8.21 -14.08
CA THR A 24 13.64 -7.17 -14.93
C THR A 24 12.12 -7.15 -14.84
N THR A 25 11.47 -8.29 -14.74
CA THR A 25 10.01 -8.39 -14.58
C THR A 25 9.59 -7.82 -13.24
N THR A 26 10.25 -8.15 -12.15
CA THR A 26 9.99 -7.62 -10.80
C THR A 26 10.18 -6.10 -10.76
N SER A 27 11.25 -5.57 -11.37
CA SER A 27 11.49 -4.13 -11.45
C SER A 27 10.41 -3.40 -12.25
N ALA A 28 9.94 -3.95 -13.36
CA ALA A 28 8.86 -3.36 -14.16
C ALA A 28 7.53 -3.38 -13.40
N GLN A 29 7.22 -4.45 -12.68
CA GLN A 29 6.03 -4.55 -11.85
C GLN A 29 6.03 -3.49 -10.73
N VAL A 30 7.15 -3.31 -10.03
CA VAL A 30 7.29 -2.30 -8.97
C VAL A 30 7.13 -0.89 -9.52
N LYS A 31 7.74 -0.57 -10.67
CA LYS A 31 7.57 0.74 -11.33
C LYS A 31 6.11 0.99 -11.75
N ARG A 32 5.42 -0.05 -12.24
CA ARG A 32 3.99 0.04 -12.53
C ARG A 32 3.18 0.33 -11.26
N GLY A 33 3.51 -0.33 -10.15
CA GLY A 33 2.89 -0.11 -8.84
C GLY A 33 3.11 1.33 -8.32
N GLU A 34 4.33 1.85 -8.42
CA GLU A 34 4.65 3.24 -8.08
C GLU A 34 3.79 4.22 -8.88
N TYR A 35 3.71 4.04 -10.19
CA TYR A 35 2.86 4.86 -11.05
C TYR A 35 1.39 4.82 -10.61
N LEU A 36 0.85 3.62 -10.34
CA LEU A 36 -0.54 3.47 -9.92
C LEU A 36 -0.82 4.05 -8.53
N VAL A 37 0.08 3.90 -7.57
CA VAL A 37 -0.04 4.49 -6.23
C VAL A 37 -0.02 6.02 -6.30
N THR A 38 0.85 6.58 -7.16
CA THR A 38 0.97 8.03 -7.35
C THR A 38 -0.25 8.60 -8.07
N THR A 39 -0.62 8.04 -9.21
CA THR A 39 -1.74 8.55 -10.03
C THR A 39 -3.11 8.16 -9.47
N GLY A 40 -3.18 7.09 -8.67
CA GLY A 40 -4.37 6.64 -7.95
C GLY A 40 -4.64 7.42 -6.65
N LEU A 41 -3.89 8.50 -6.39
CA LEU A 41 -4.07 9.44 -5.26
C LEU A 41 -3.99 8.79 -3.88
N CYS A 42 -3.24 7.69 -3.74
CA CYS A 42 -3.07 7.02 -2.45
C CYS A 42 -2.40 7.93 -1.42
N HIS A 43 -1.49 8.79 -1.88
CA HIS A 43 -0.80 9.76 -1.04
C HIS A 43 -1.73 10.80 -0.42
N ASP A 44 -2.82 11.19 -1.09
CA ASP A 44 -3.72 12.25 -0.62
C ASP A 44 -4.35 11.94 0.75
N CYS A 45 -4.56 10.65 1.03
CA CYS A 45 -5.11 10.20 2.31
C CYS A 45 -4.08 9.48 3.18
N HIS A 46 -3.12 8.75 2.58
CA HIS A 46 -2.20 7.88 3.33
C HIS A 46 -0.85 8.55 3.66
N THR A 47 -0.57 9.75 3.14
CA THR A 47 0.58 10.57 3.54
C THR A 47 0.06 11.77 4.33
N PRO A 48 0.43 11.94 5.62
CA PRO A 48 -0.10 13.05 6.41
C PRO A 48 0.36 14.39 5.83
N LEU A 49 -0.53 15.39 5.85
CA LEU A 49 -0.15 16.77 5.55
C LEU A 49 0.52 17.43 6.77
N ILE A 50 1.52 18.26 6.46
CA ILE A 50 2.16 19.19 7.41
C ILE A 50 2.07 20.60 6.86
N GLN A 51 2.26 21.60 7.71
CA GLN A 51 2.37 22.99 7.28
C GLN A 51 3.72 23.20 6.60
N GLY A 52 3.69 23.46 5.30
CA GLY A 52 4.83 23.89 4.50
C GLY A 52 4.89 25.41 4.34
N PRO A 53 5.92 25.92 3.65
CA PRO A 53 6.10 27.37 3.44
C PRO A 53 4.97 28.01 2.63
N ASP A 54 4.41 27.27 1.67
CA ASP A 54 3.34 27.73 0.76
C ASP A 54 1.96 27.20 1.14
N GLY A 55 1.80 26.63 2.32
CA GLY A 55 0.56 25.98 2.79
C GLY A 55 0.71 24.51 3.10
N PRO A 56 -0.39 23.76 3.32
CA PRO A 56 -0.35 22.35 3.59
C PRO A 56 0.34 21.56 2.47
N ALA A 57 1.28 20.68 2.83
CA ALA A 57 2.04 19.85 1.90
C ALA A 57 2.20 18.42 2.44
N PRO A 58 2.33 17.39 1.59
CA PRO A 58 2.57 16.04 2.03
C PRO A 58 3.91 15.89 2.78
N ASP A 59 3.89 15.26 3.95
CA ASP A 59 5.11 14.87 4.66
C ASP A 59 5.72 13.63 4.01
N MET A 60 6.58 13.83 3.03
CA MET A 60 7.22 12.74 2.31
C MET A 60 8.18 11.90 3.15
N LYS A 61 8.59 12.36 4.33
CA LYS A 61 9.34 11.55 5.30
C LYS A 61 8.47 10.45 5.93
N ARG A 62 7.15 10.69 5.93
CA ARG A 62 6.13 9.74 6.40
C ARG A 62 5.20 9.30 5.25
N ALA A 63 5.73 9.25 4.03
CA ALA A 63 4.95 8.83 2.87
C ALA A 63 4.23 7.50 3.13
N LEU A 64 2.92 7.47 2.86
CA LEU A 64 2.05 6.29 2.98
C LEU A 64 1.98 5.66 4.38
N SER A 65 2.43 6.37 5.43
CA SER A 65 2.40 5.85 6.81
C SER A 65 1.05 5.99 7.52
N GLY A 66 0.06 6.63 6.89
CA GLY A 66 -1.28 6.79 7.45
C GLY A 66 -1.39 7.87 8.53
N HIS A 67 -2.39 7.73 9.39
CA HIS A 67 -2.66 8.69 10.46
C HIS A 67 -1.54 8.72 11.51
N PRO A 68 -0.94 9.89 11.80
CA PRO A 68 0.11 10.01 12.82
C PRO A 68 -0.37 9.57 14.21
N GLN A 69 0.33 8.64 14.83
CA GLN A 69 -0.03 8.06 16.13
C GLN A 69 -0.06 9.08 17.28
N GLU A 70 0.67 10.19 17.16
CA GLU A 70 0.73 11.28 18.12
C GLU A 70 -0.50 12.20 18.09
N ILE A 71 -1.31 12.14 17.03
CA ILE A 71 -2.53 12.94 16.89
C ILE A 71 -3.71 12.15 17.43
N VAL A 72 -4.20 12.54 18.60
CA VAL A 72 -5.26 11.83 19.31
C VAL A 72 -6.63 12.41 19.00
N VAL A 73 -7.51 11.60 18.39
CA VAL A 73 -8.93 11.91 18.20
C VAL A 73 -9.75 11.07 19.18
N LYS A 74 -10.54 11.74 20.03
CA LYS A 74 -11.26 11.09 21.15
C LYS A 74 -12.72 10.75 20.83
N ALA A 75 -13.33 11.43 19.86
CA ALA A 75 -14.74 11.28 19.53
C ALA A 75 -15.02 11.71 18.09
N PRO A 76 -16.13 11.25 17.49
CA PRO A 76 -16.61 11.78 16.22
C PRO A 76 -16.84 13.29 16.28
N ALA A 77 -16.49 13.99 15.19
CA ALA A 77 -16.79 15.40 15.03
C ALA A 77 -18.31 15.61 14.89
N ILE A 78 -18.82 16.67 15.50
CA ILE A 78 -20.20 17.15 15.27
C ILE A 78 -20.12 18.19 14.16
N VAL A 79 -20.85 17.94 13.07
CA VAL A 79 -20.92 18.86 11.93
C VAL A 79 -22.36 19.30 11.71
N PRO A 80 -22.61 20.61 11.42
CA PRO A 80 -23.95 21.09 11.12
C PRO A 80 -24.41 20.66 9.72
N GLU A 81 -25.71 20.57 9.53
CA GLU A 81 -26.27 20.41 8.17
C GLU A 81 -25.83 21.59 7.24
N PRO A 82 -25.63 21.33 5.95
CA PRO A 82 -25.84 20.07 5.21
C PRO A 82 -24.62 19.13 5.19
N TRP A 83 -23.62 19.37 6.04
CA TRP A 83 -22.39 18.59 6.09
C TRP A 83 -22.60 17.23 6.73
N THR A 84 -22.13 16.16 6.08
CA THR A 84 -22.24 14.80 6.61
C THR A 84 -20.96 14.29 7.27
N GLY A 85 -19.88 15.06 7.23
CA GLY A 85 -18.62 14.64 7.81
C GLY A 85 -17.58 15.74 7.89
N ALA A 86 -16.52 15.45 8.63
CA ALA A 86 -15.35 16.30 8.80
C ALA A 86 -14.06 15.51 8.56
N MET A 87 -12.99 16.22 8.28
CA MET A 87 -11.64 15.65 8.12
C MET A 87 -10.64 16.42 8.97
N SER A 88 -9.58 15.73 9.41
CA SER A 88 -8.47 16.39 10.12
C SER A 88 -7.62 17.25 9.17
N PRO A 89 -6.89 18.26 9.68
CA PRO A 89 -5.96 19.04 8.87
C PRO A 89 -4.86 18.21 8.19
N THR A 90 -4.55 17.02 8.70
CA THR A 90 -3.59 16.09 8.12
C THR A 90 -4.16 15.25 6.98
N LEU A 91 -5.47 15.34 6.70
CA LEU A 91 -6.24 14.50 5.76
C LEU A 91 -6.13 12.99 6.04
N THR A 92 -5.82 12.61 7.26
CA THR A 92 -5.63 11.20 7.66
C THR A 92 -6.68 10.68 8.65
N THR A 93 -7.64 11.54 9.05
CA THR A 93 -8.77 11.18 9.91
C THR A 93 -10.05 11.74 9.33
N TRP A 94 -11.08 10.91 9.31
CA TRP A 94 -12.37 11.24 8.72
C TRP A 94 -13.49 10.86 9.67
N SER A 95 -14.40 11.79 9.92
CA SER A 95 -15.57 11.58 10.79
C SER A 95 -16.84 11.73 10.00
N GLY A 96 -17.79 10.83 10.21
CA GLY A 96 -19.08 10.84 9.53
C GLY A 96 -20.09 9.88 10.17
N PRO A 97 -21.18 9.53 9.50
CA PRO A 97 -22.18 8.60 10.03
C PRO A 97 -21.64 7.21 10.41
N TRP A 98 -20.45 6.86 9.91
CA TRP A 98 -19.75 5.60 10.28
C TRP A 98 -18.90 5.70 11.54
N GLY A 99 -18.86 6.86 12.21
CA GLY A 99 -17.94 7.17 13.32
C GLY A 99 -16.67 7.84 12.83
N VAL A 100 -15.50 7.42 13.33
CA VAL A 100 -14.20 7.95 12.91
C VAL A 100 -13.38 6.85 12.25
N SER A 101 -12.88 7.11 11.06
CA SER A 101 -11.89 6.28 10.37
C SER A 101 -10.53 6.96 10.36
N PHE A 102 -9.48 6.16 10.46
CA PHE A 102 -8.09 6.57 10.34
C PHE A 102 -7.46 5.90 9.14
N THR A 103 -6.68 6.64 8.36
CA THR A 103 -6.00 6.07 7.21
C THR A 103 -4.87 5.15 7.65
N ALA A 104 -4.82 3.97 7.06
CA ALA A 104 -3.91 2.92 7.47
C ALA A 104 -2.45 3.22 7.08
N ASN A 105 -1.51 2.68 7.87
CA ASN A 105 -0.11 2.61 7.51
C ASN A 105 0.08 1.55 6.40
N LEU A 106 0.35 1.99 5.17
CA LEU A 106 0.57 1.13 4.01
C LEU A 106 2.03 0.70 3.84
N THR A 107 2.95 1.27 4.65
CA THR A 107 4.37 0.90 4.59
C THR A 107 4.60 -0.54 5.07
N PRO A 108 5.68 -1.20 4.64
CA PRO A 108 5.95 -2.59 5.02
C PRO A 108 6.55 -2.73 6.43
N ASP A 109 6.19 -1.82 7.34
CA ASP A 109 6.65 -1.92 8.74
C ASP A 109 6.13 -3.22 9.38
N PRO A 110 7.02 -4.04 9.97
CA PRO A 110 6.66 -5.38 10.45
C PRO A 110 5.77 -5.38 11.70
N GLU A 111 5.70 -4.26 12.42
CA GLU A 111 4.87 -4.16 13.64
C GLU A 111 3.55 -3.41 13.39
N THR A 112 3.58 -2.38 12.56
CA THR A 112 2.49 -1.40 12.44
C THR A 112 1.89 -1.27 11.05
N GLY A 113 2.55 -1.79 10.01
CA GLY A 113 2.04 -1.79 8.64
C GLY A 113 0.79 -2.67 8.50
N VAL A 114 -0.28 -2.14 7.90
CA VAL A 114 -1.54 -2.89 7.74
C VAL A 114 -1.41 -4.10 6.82
N LEU A 115 -0.44 -4.06 5.90
CA LEU A 115 -0.19 -5.12 4.91
C LEU A 115 0.88 -6.13 5.36
N ARG A 116 1.43 -6.03 6.59
CA ARG A 116 2.54 -6.87 7.07
C ARG A 116 2.28 -8.37 6.92
N ASP A 117 1.06 -8.80 7.21
CA ASP A 117 0.64 -10.20 7.21
C ASP A 117 -0.20 -10.57 5.98
N PHE A 118 -0.29 -9.68 4.96
CA PHE A 118 -1.08 -9.94 3.76
C PHE A 118 -0.28 -10.74 2.74
N THR A 119 -0.93 -11.71 2.14
CA THR A 119 -0.52 -12.26 0.84
C THR A 119 -1.02 -11.34 -0.28
N GLU A 120 -0.41 -11.46 -1.46
CA GLU A 120 -0.85 -10.75 -2.67
C GLU A 120 -2.35 -11.02 -2.96
N GLN A 121 -2.77 -12.27 -2.86
CA GLN A 121 -4.17 -12.64 -3.06
C GLN A 121 -5.11 -12.00 -2.03
N GLN A 122 -4.71 -11.92 -0.77
CA GLN A 122 -5.50 -11.25 0.26
C GLN A 122 -5.60 -9.74 0.03
N PHE A 123 -4.55 -9.10 -0.51
CA PHE A 123 -4.62 -7.71 -0.92
C PHE A 123 -5.64 -7.51 -2.05
N ILE A 124 -5.59 -8.34 -3.10
CA ILE A 124 -6.57 -8.31 -4.20
C ILE A 124 -7.99 -8.48 -3.65
N GLN A 125 -8.22 -9.50 -2.83
CA GLN A 125 -9.54 -9.74 -2.23
C GLN A 125 -10.00 -8.59 -1.33
N THR A 126 -9.09 -7.94 -0.62
CA THR A 126 -9.41 -6.73 0.16
C THR A 126 -9.97 -5.63 -0.71
N MET A 127 -9.35 -5.36 -1.87
CA MET A 127 -9.83 -4.35 -2.80
C MET A 127 -11.13 -4.78 -3.54
N ARG A 128 -11.33 -6.07 -3.79
CA ARG A 128 -12.56 -6.58 -4.43
C ARG A 128 -13.77 -6.54 -3.51
N THR A 129 -13.59 -6.83 -2.22
CA THR A 129 -14.69 -7.01 -1.27
C THR A 129 -14.90 -5.85 -0.31
N GLY A 130 -13.92 -4.92 -0.20
CA GLY A 130 -13.93 -3.87 0.80
C GLY A 130 -13.80 -4.39 2.24
N ARG A 131 -13.16 -5.56 2.41
CA ARG A 131 -12.94 -6.18 3.71
C ARG A 131 -11.47 -6.54 3.90
N HIS A 132 -10.94 -6.31 5.09
CA HIS A 132 -9.57 -6.71 5.42
C HIS A 132 -9.35 -8.20 5.11
N GLN A 133 -8.29 -8.51 4.38
CA GLN A 133 -7.95 -9.86 3.90
C GLN A 133 -9.11 -10.56 3.16
N GLY A 134 -10.03 -9.77 2.58
CA GLY A 134 -11.17 -10.28 1.82
C GLY A 134 -12.42 -10.64 2.65
N GLN A 135 -12.33 -10.81 3.96
CA GLN A 135 -13.43 -11.31 4.80
C GLN A 135 -13.50 -10.67 6.20
N GLY A 136 -12.50 -9.95 6.64
CA GLY A 136 -12.45 -9.29 7.96
C GLY A 136 -13.37 -8.06 8.07
N ARG A 137 -13.03 -7.12 8.94
CA ARG A 137 -13.81 -5.88 9.10
C ARG A 137 -13.91 -5.10 7.79
N ARG A 138 -14.98 -4.35 7.63
CA ARG A 138 -15.17 -3.47 6.46
C ARG A 138 -14.13 -2.34 6.45
N ILE A 139 -13.70 -1.98 5.25
CA ILE A 139 -12.98 -0.73 5.01
C ILE A 139 -13.99 0.40 5.11
N LEU A 140 -13.68 1.39 5.96
CA LEU A 140 -14.57 2.52 6.19
C LEU A 140 -14.34 3.65 5.18
N PRO A 141 -15.34 4.51 4.98
CA PRO A 141 -15.16 5.74 4.21
C PRO A 141 -14.01 6.60 4.81
N PRO A 142 -13.34 7.40 3.97
CA PRO A 142 -13.63 7.67 2.56
C PRO A 142 -12.86 6.76 1.57
N MET A 143 -12.21 5.67 2.02
CA MET A 143 -11.40 4.83 1.14
C MET A 143 -12.20 4.38 -0.09
N PRO A 144 -11.81 4.75 -1.33
CA PRO A 144 -12.57 4.49 -2.54
C PRO A 144 -12.32 3.06 -3.09
N TRP A 145 -12.30 2.08 -2.21
CA TRP A 145 -12.03 0.67 -2.55
C TRP A 145 -12.91 0.12 -3.69
N PRO A 146 -14.20 0.54 -3.87
CA PRO A 146 -15.01 0.01 -4.96
C PRO A 146 -14.46 0.34 -6.35
N TRP A 147 -13.75 1.48 -6.46
CA TRP A 147 -13.14 1.92 -7.72
C TRP A 147 -11.73 1.32 -7.87
N ILE A 148 -10.92 1.33 -6.82
CA ILE A 148 -9.61 0.65 -6.80
C ILE A 148 -9.79 -0.83 -7.11
N GLY A 149 -10.84 -1.47 -6.58
CA GLY A 149 -11.20 -2.84 -6.87
C GLY A 149 -11.61 -3.11 -8.34
N LYS A 150 -11.68 -2.11 -9.23
CA LYS A 150 -11.87 -2.30 -10.67
C LYS A 150 -10.56 -2.41 -11.45
N MET A 151 -9.42 -2.13 -10.83
CA MET A 151 -8.11 -2.39 -11.45
C MET A 151 -7.99 -3.87 -11.85
N THR A 152 -7.16 -4.15 -12.85
CA THR A 152 -6.83 -5.54 -13.19
C THR A 152 -6.10 -6.23 -12.04
N ASP A 153 -6.08 -7.56 -12.02
CA ASP A 153 -5.31 -8.28 -10.99
C ASP A 153 -3.81 -7.96 -11.11
N ASP A 154 -3.29 -7.79 -12.33
CA ASP A 154 -1.89 -7.43 -12.55
C ASP A 154 -1.56 -6.02 -12.02
N ASP A 155 -2.47 -5.06 -12.16
CA ASP A 155 -2.31 -3.74 -11.56
C ASP A 155 -2.37 -3.79 -10.03
N LEU A 156 -3.29 -4.55 -9.44
CA LEU A 156 -3.35 -4.73 -7.99
C LEU A 156 -2.11 -5.45 -7.44
N LYS A 157 -1.58 -6.45 -8.16
CA LYS A 157 -0.29 -7.09 -7.83
C LYS A 157 0.86 -6.10 -7.89
N ALA A 158 0.88 -5.24 -8.90
CA ALA A 158 1.90 -4.20 -9.03
C ALA A 158 1.85 -3.20 -7.87
N VAL A 159 0.65 -2.73 -7.49
CA VAL A 159 0.46 -1.88 -6.30
C VAL A 159 0.98 -2.57 -5.05
N PHE A 160 0.62 -3.83 -4.82
CA PHE A 160 1.08 -4.58 -3.65
C PHE A 160 2.61 -4.75 -3.65
N ALA A 161 3.21 -5.11 -4.79
CA ALA A 161 4.65 -5.26 -4.92
C ALA A 161 5.41 -3.96 -4.60
N TYR A 162 4.92 -2.81 -5.06
CA TYR A 162 5.49 -1.50 -4.72
C TYR A 162 5.38 -1.19 -3.22
N LEU A 163 4.18 -1.34 -2.63
CA LEU A 163 3.96 -1.07 -1.20
C LEU A 163 4.81 -1.95 -0.29
N ARG A 164 5.24 -3.12 -0.76
CA ARG A 164 6.15 -4.02 -0.03
C ARG A 164 7.63 -3.61 -0.11
N GLN A 165 7.98 -2.64 -0.96
CA GLN A 165 9.37 -2.22 -1.20
C GLN A 165 9.67 -0.77 -0.79
N ILE A 166 8.66 0.04 -0.49
CA ILE A 166 8.87 1.39 0.03
C ILE A 166 9.50 1.37 1.42
N PRO A 167 10.14 2.47 1.86
CA PRO A 167 10.70 2.55 3.21
C PRO A 167 9.66 2.28 4.28
N ALA A 168 10.00 1.43 5.25
CA ALA A 168 9.15 1.14 6.40
C ALA A 168 9.10 2.36 7.35
N VAL A 169 7.89 2.71 7.79
CA VAL A 169 7.67 3.76 8.78
C VAL A 169 6.91 3.16 9.95
N LYS A 170 7.52 3.12 11.14
CA LYS A 170 6.84 2.66 12.35
C LYS A 170 5.84 3.71 12.80
N ASN A 171 4.55 3.43 12.61
CA ASN A 171 3.45 4.31 12.96
C ASN A 171 2.19 3.49 13.28
N LYS A 172 1.81 3.41 14.55
CA LYS A 172 0.65 2.65 15.01
C LYS A 172 -0.62 3.46 14.86
N VAL A 173 -1.30 3.26 13.75
CA VAL A 173 -2.61 3.88 13.49
C VAL A 173 -3.66 3.36 14.49
N PRO A 174 -4.49 4.24 15.11
CA PRO A 174 -5.54 3.82 16.03
C PRO A 174 -6.64 2.98 15.35
N ASP A 175 -7.36 2.21 16.17
CA ASP A 175 -8.59 1.56 15.71
C ASP A 175 -9.70 2.58 15.44
N PRO A 176 -10.61 2.31 14.48
CA PRO A 176 -11.75 3.18 14.23
C PRO A 176 -12.63 3.39 15.46
N ILE A 177 -13.20 4.59 15.61
CA ILE A 177 -14.16 4.90 16.66
C ILE A 177 -15.57 4.70 16.10
N PRO A 178 -16.44 3.87 16.73
CA PRO A 178 -17.79 3.64 16.24
C PRO A 178 -18.64 4.92 16.31
N PRO A 179 -19.74 5.00 15.54
CA PRO A 179 -20.72 6.09 15.69
C PRO A 179 -21.34 6.05 17.08
N LYS A 180 -21.84 7.22 17.54
CA LYS A 180 -22.60 7.32 18.77
C LYS A 180 -24.05 6.85 18.59
#